data_afbb5107c7c01b7f3bd518e0a6c08cc1
#
_entry.id   afbb5107c7c01b7f3bd518e0a6c08cc1
#
_cell.length_a   1.000
_cell.length_b   1.000
_cell.length_c   1.000
_cell.angle_alpha   90.00
_cell.angle_beta   90.00
_cell.angle_gamma   90.00
#
_symmetry.space_group_name_H-M   'P 1'
#
loop_
_entity.id
_entity.type
_entity.pdbx_description
1 polymer ?
#
loop_
_entity_poly.entity_id
_entity_poly.type
_entity_poly.pdbx_seq_one_letter_code
_entity_poly.pdbx_strand_id
1 'polypeptide(L)'
;LLAALHFPLPLSGTVLTLLATTLVWPIMILLLLSVPFAAVGDTAAGMLIQAAGWLAGALNTLVDACRWPPLWMVSPGGALAACYLTVLLLCFATKRPRHRSAFLVSALMLVVLVGIPLPGPDGLHFSVLDVGEGDSLLLRTPEGDNVMVDTGGAPPIGPPNRARDGTGDLSRRVLIPTLLEKGIRRLDALVITHFDTDHAGSAIGLLRAFPVRALFVSDTEWRRRPPFAAELAAQARVNRLVIRPLAAGDTLRFHSLTLRVVHPDRGKPHPRANANSLVLEGRWRDHRILLTGDIEAATEQHLAEVGRLIRCAILKSPHHGSQTSTTPVLLRSVDPSLVLVSSGSPWRFNHPSPRVIARMANQGIPSLTTHRHGEILVQFSQPGFRLAFPGLDTASMSH
;
A
#
# COMPACT_ATOMS: atom_id res chain seq x y z
N LEU A 1 2.41 11.65 -20.34
CA LEU A 1 3.54 10.78 -19.94
C LEU A 1 4.18 11.20 -18.61
N LEU A 2 4.29 12.50 -18.29
CA LEU A 2 4.84 12.99 -17.00
C LEU A 2 3.85 12.85 -15.82
N ALA A 3 2.55 12.73 -16.07
CA ALA A 3 1.53 12.59 -15.02
C ALA A 3 1.50 11.19 -14.37
N ALA A 4 2.14 10.20 -14.98
CA ALA A 4 2.21 8.82 -14.49
C ALA A 4 3.47 8.53 -13.64
N LEU A 5 4.35 9.52 -13.47
CA LEU A 5 5.59 9.34 -12.73
C LEU A 5 5.43 9.88 -11.30
N HIS A 6 4.93 9.04 -10.41
CA HIS A 6 4.93 9.29 -8.96
C HIS A 6 6.36 9.14 -8.45
N PHE A 7 7.19 10.16 -8.61
CA PHE A 7 8.51 10.16 -8.01
C PHE A 7 8.43 10.67 -6.57
N PRO A 8 8.97 9.90 -5.60
CA PRO A 8 9.32 10.49 -4.33
C PRO A 8 10.34 11.59 -4.63
N LEU A 9 10.02 12.84 -4.30
CA LEU A 9 11.03 13.89 -4.29
C LEU A 9 11.89 13.69 -3.05
N PRO A 10 13.10 13.15 -3.17
CA PRO A 10 14.02 13.14 -2.07
C PRO A 10 14.55 14.57 -1.93
N LEU A 11 13.93 15.40 -1.07
CA LEU A 11 14.52 16.71 -0.73
C LEU A 11 15.95 16.53 -0.21
N SER A 12 16.17 15.43 0.54
CA SER A 12 17.50 14.97 0.90
C SER A 12 18.34 14.68 -0.34
N GLY A 13 17.79 14.06 -1.39
CA GLY A 13 18.52 13.75 -2.62
C GLY A 13 18.96 14.98 -3.39
N THR A 14 18.14 16.02 -3.48
CA THR A 14 18.51 17.25 -4.18
C THR A 14 19.61 18.02 -3.43
N VAL A 15 19.47 18.20 -2.13
CA VAL A 15 20.50 18.82 -1.27
C VAL A 15 21.77 17.94 -1.26
N LEU A 16 21.59 16.63 -1.13
CA LEU A 16 22.69 15.68 -1.09
C LEU A 16 23.43 15.61 -2.43
N THR A 17 22.73 15.70 -3.57
CA THR A 17 23.36 15.74 -4.90
C THR A 17 24.27 16.97 -5.04
N LEU A 18 23.80 18.13 -4.59
CA LEU A 18 24.62 19.35 -4.59
C LEU A 18 25.86 19.20 -3.70
N LEU A 19 25.70 18.67 -2.49
CA LEU A 19 26.83 18.43 -1.56
C LEU A 19 27.74 17.29 -2.05
N ALA A 20 27.17 16.19 -2.58
CA ALA A 20 27.93 15.08 -3.10
C ALA A 20 28.76 15.48 -4.32
N THR A 21 28.21 16.31 -5.23
CA THR A 21 28.94 16.79 -6.39
C THR A 21 30.20 17.57 -5.99
N THR A 22 30.13 18.37 -4.90
CA THR A 22 31.31 19.10 -4.41
C THR A 22 32.38 18.19 -3.81
N LEU A 23 32.02 17.02 -3.27
CA LEU A 23 32.95 16.05 -2.68
C LEU A 23 33.48 15.03 -3.69
N VAL A 24 32.69 14.66 -4.69
CA VAL A 24 33.09 13.69 -5.71
C VAL A 24 34.25 14.22 -6.56
N TRP A 25 34.28 15.51 -6.90
CA TRP A 25 35.36 16.11 -7.68
C TRP A 25 36.73 15.99 -6.99
N PRO A 26 36.93 16.40 -5.72
CA PRO A 26 38.19 16.17 -5.00
C PRO A 26 38.61 14.68 -4.94
N ILE A 27 37.62 13.77 -4.70
CA ILE A 27 37.91 12.33 -4.67
C ILE A 27 38.46 11.87 -6.01
N MET A 28 37.84 12.26 -7.12
CA MET A 28 38.25 11.93 -8.47
C MET A 28 39.65 12.48 -8.77
N ILE A 29 39.92 13.74 -8.40
CA ILE A 29 41.22 14.39 -8.58
C ILE A 29 42.31 13.64 -7.81
N LEU A 30 42.07 13.30 -6.54
CA LEU A 30 43.05 12.55 -5.72
C LEU A 30 43.36 11.17 -6.30
N LEU A 31 42.35 10.46 -6.79
CA LEU A 31 42.52 9.16 -7.44
C LEU A 31 43.28 9.29 -8.77
N LEU A 32 42.96 10.30 -9.60
CA LEU A 32 43.67 10.55 -10.84
C LEU A 32 45.12 10.94 -10.62
N LEU A 33 45.40 11.77 -9.61
CA LEU A 33 46.79 12.13 -9.26
C LEU A 33 47.57 10.95 -8.68
N SER A 34 46.92 10.00 -8.01
CA SER A 34 47.61 8.83 -7.45
C SER A 34 48.31 7.97 -8.52
N VAL A 35 47.77 7.96 -9.76
CA VAL A 35 48.31 7.17 -10.87
C VAL A 35 49.75 7.59 -11.26
N PRO A 36 50.05 8.88 -11.60
CA PRO A 36 51.43 9.29 -11.92
C PRO A 36 52.32 9.25 -10.68
N PHE A 37 51.80 9.47 -9.46
CA PHE A 37 52.60 9.38 -8.24
C PHE A 37 53.01 7.93 -7.89
N ALA A 38 52.29 6.93 -8.34
CA ALA A 38 52.69 5.54 -8.19
C ALA A 38 53.98 5.22 -8.94
N ALA A 39 54.28 5.97 -10.01
CA ALA A 39 55.57 5.84 -10.75
C ALA A 39 56.76 6.48 -10.01
N VAL A 40 56.49 7.36 -9.00
CA VAL A 40 57.53 8.05 -8.24
C VAL A 40 57.76 7.38 -6.88
N GLY A 41 56.77 6.69 -6.32
CA GLY A 41 56.88 5.93 -5.08
C GLY A 41 55.53 5.57 -4.46
N ASP A 42 55.45 4.37 -3.91
CA ASP A 42 54.23 3.81 -3.34
C ASP A 42 53.62 4.60 -2.16
N THR A 43 54.48 5.28 -1.38
CA THR A 43 54.04 6.07 -0.21
C THR A 43 53.23 7.31 -0.61
N ALA A 44 53.61 8.03 -1.65
CA ALA A 44 52.89 9.22 -2.10
C ALA A 44 51.53 8.86 -2.75
N ALA A 45 51.51 7.84 -3.58
CA ALA A 45 50.29 7.30 -4.16
C ALA A 45 49.32 6.78 -3.06
N GLY A 46 49.88 6.06 -2.07
CA GLY A 46 49.10 5.57 -0.91
C GLY A 46 48.44 6.67 -0.09
N MET A 47 49.14 7.80 0.16
CA MET A 47 48.56 8.95 0.85
C MET A 47 47.39 9.57 0.09
N LEU A 48 47.48 9.69 -1.24
CA LEU A 48 46.40 10.24 -2.08
C LEU A 48 45.19 9.32 -2.10
N ILE A 49 45.41 8.00 -2.19
CA ILE A 49 44.32 7.01 -2.13
C ILE A 49 43.65 7.02 -0.76
N GLN A 50 44.44 7.12 0.32
CA GLN A 50 43.91 7.19 1.69
C GLN A 50 43.08 8.46 1.93
N ALA A 51 43.53 9.61 1.44
CA ALA A 51 42.79 10.85 1.49
C ALA A 51 41.45 10.79 0.71
N ALA A 52 41.49 10.17 -0.50
CA ALA A 52 40.27 9.91 -1.26
C ALA A 52 39.29 8.99 -0.50
N GLY A 53 39.82 7.94 0.16
CA GLY A 53 39.04 7.04 1.01
C GLY A 53 38.36 7.74 2.20
N TRP A 54 39.05 8.67 2.85
CA TRP A 54 38.47 9.45 3.94
C TRP A 54 37.35 10.39 3.48
N LEU A 55 37.52 11.03 2.32
CA LEU A 55 36.46 11.86 1.72
C LEU A 55 35.25 11.03 1.29
N ALA A 56 35.48 9.85 0.74
CA ALA A 56 34.39 8.92 0.41
C ALA A 56 33.67 8.41 1.66
N GLY A 57 34.38 8.13 2.75
CA GLY A 57 33.83 7.80 4.06
C GLY A 57 32.97 8.92 4.64
N ALA A 58 33.46 10.17 4.57
CA ALA A 58 32.73 11.34 4.99
C ALA A 58 31.44 11.55 4.17
N LEU A 59 31.51 11.34 2.85
CA LEU A 59 30.34 11.38 1.97
C LEU A 59 29.30 10.32 2.35
N ASN A 60 29.71 9.09 2.60
CA ASN A 60 28.80 8.01 3.03
C ASN A 60 28.15 8.33 4.38
N THR A 61 28.90 8.87 5.33
CA THR A 61 28.37 9.29 6.63
C THR A 61 27.35 10.43 6.46
N LEU A 62 27.63 11.37 5.57
CA LEU A 62 26.68 12.47 5.25
C LEU A 62 25.40 11.92 4.59
N VAL A 63 25.52 10.96 3.65
CA VAL A 63 24.39 10.29 3.01
C VAL A 63 23.52 9.58 4.05
N ASP A 64 24.15 8.88 5.00
CA ASP A 64 23.43 8.16 6.05
C ASP A 64 22.75 9.09 7.06
N ALA A 65 23.39 10.22 7.39
CA ALA A 65 22.82 11.24 8.27
C ALA A 65 21.63 11.99 7.64
N CYS A 66 21.62 12.11 6.31
CA CYS A 66 20.58 12.81 5.55
C CYS A 66 19.46 11.91 5.05
N ARG A 67 19.30 10.71 5.59
CA ARG A 67 18.18 9.79 5.27
C ARG A 67 16.86 10.32 5.82
N TRP A 68 16.33 11.37 5.22
CA TRP A 68 14.98 11.84 5.50
C TRP A 68 13.96 10.98 4.76
N PRO A 69 12.77 10.75 5.36
CA PRO A 69 11.72 10.06 4.65
C PRO A 69 11.36 10.82 3.37
N PRO A 70 11.12 10.12 2.25
CA PRO A 70 10.76 10.77 1.00
C PRO A 70 9.48 11.59 1.18
N LEU A 71 9.47 12.82 0.70
CA LEU A 71 8.24 13.60 0.56
C LEU A 71 7.49 13.06 -0.65
N TRP A 72 6.42 12.32 -0.37
CA TRP A 72 5.49 11.90 -1.41
C TRP A 72 4.62 13.08 -1.82
N MET A 73 4.77 13.54 -3.05
CA MET A 73 3.86 14.52 -3.62
C MET A 73 2.71 13.79 -4.31
N VAL A 74 1.49 14.18 -3.98
CA VAL A 74 0.32 13.81 -4.76
C VAL A 74 0.53 14.37 -6.17
N SER A 75 0.31 13.56 -7.21
CA SER A 75 0.40 14.03 -8.58
C SER A 75 -0.53 15.23 -8.76
N PRO A 76 -0.02 16.42 -9.07
CA PRO A 76 -0.89 17.52 -9.42
C PRO A 76 -1.58 17.12 -10.72
N GLY A 77 -2.90 17.21 -10.80
CA GLY A 77 -3.63 16.99 -12.04
C GLY A 77 -2.96 17.74 -13.19
N GLY A 78 -3.04 17.23 -14.43
CA GLY A 78 -2.30 17.76 -15.57
C GLY A 78 -2.39 19.28 -15.76
N ALA A 79 -3.51 19.91 -15.36
CA ALA A 79 -3.68 21.36 -15.35
C ALA A 79 -2.73 22.08 -14.37
N LEU A 80 -2.55 21.55 -13.16
CA LEU A 80 -1.63 22.10 -12.16
C LEU A 80 -0.17 21.91 -12.56
N ALA A 81 0.18 20.79 -13.18
CA ALA A 81 1.52 20.55 -13.73
C ALA A 81 1.81 21.51 -14.91
N ALA A 82 0.83 21.77 -15.77
CA ALA A 82 0.94 22.75 -16.86
C ALA A 82 1.08 24.17 -16.32
N CYS A 83 0.30 24.55 -15.31
CA CYS A 83 0.44 25.83 -14.62
C CYS A 83 1.84 26.00 -14.00
N TYR A 84 2.35 24.96 -13.31
CA TYR A 84 3.69 24.99 -12.71
C TYR A 84 4.79 25.17 -13.76
N LEU A 85 4.73 24.41 -14.87
CA LEU A 85 5.65 24.57 -16.00
C LEU A 85 5.57 25.94 -16.64
N THR A 86 4.36 26.47 -16.86
CA THR A 86 4.15 27.81 -17.41
C THR A 86 4.74 28.88 -16.50
N VAL A 87 4.50 28.71 -15.21
CA VAL A 87 5.03 29.60 -14.15
C VAL A 87 6.55 29.55 -14.13
N LEU A 88 7.20 28.37 -14.18
CA LEU A 88 8.64 28.21 -14.31
C LEU A 88 9.20 28.85 -15.59
N LEU A 89 8.60 28.65 -16.74
CA LEU A 89 9.03 29.22 -18.01
C LEU A 89 8.96 30.74 -17.99
N LEU A 90 7.91 31.31 -17.42
CA LEU A 90 7.78 32.77 -17.22
C LEU A 90 8.86 33.33 -16.29
N CYS A 91 9.38 32.52 -15.30
CA CYS A 91 10.51 32.89 -14.45
C CYS A 91 11.80 33.07 -15.22
N PHE A 92 12.09 32.10 -16.05
CA PHE A 92 13.32 32.12 -16.83
C PHE A 92 13.27 33.20 -17.92
N ALA A 93 12.06 33.51 -18.45
CA ALA A 93 11.87 34.52 -19.46
C ALA A 93 11.99 35.96 -18.95
N THR A 94 11.80 36.22 -17.66
CA THR A 94 11.81 37.60 -17.15
C THR A 94 13.19 38.02 -16.61
N LYS A 95 13.72 39.10 -17.20
CA LYS A 95 15.01 39.68 -16.77
C LYS A 95 14.91 40.62 -15.53
N ARG A 96 13.69 40.90 -15.03
CA ARG A 96 13.47 41.85 -13.93
C ARG A 96 13.45 41.19 -12.56
N PRO A 97 14.29 41.57 -11.58
CA PRO A 97 14.39 40.92 -10.27
C PRO A 97 13.09 40.95 -9.45
N ARG A 98 12.26 41.99 -9.57
CA ARG A 98 10.95 42.06 -8.90
C ARG A 98 9.97 40.96 -9.34
N HIS A 99 10.08 40.50 -10.58
CA HIS A 99 9.24 39.40 -11.07
C HIS A 99 9.73 38.03 -10.61
N ARG A 100 11.03 37.89 -10.32
CA ARG A 100 11.62 36.65 -9.76
C ARG A 100 11.13 36.38 -8.33
N SER A 101 11.02 37.41 -7.50
CA SER A 101 10.53 37.24 -6.12
C SER A 101 9.02 36.95 -6.08
N ALA A 102 8.20 37.65 -6.85
CA ALA A 102 6.76 37.35 -6.98
C ALA A 102 6.54 35.91 -7.45
N PHE A 103 7.43 35.45 -8.27
CA PHE A 103 7.46 34.16 -8.88
C PHE A 103 7.85 33.04 -7.91
N LEU A 104 8.90 33.24 -7.09
CA LEU A 104 9.28 32.34 -6.01
C LEU A 104 8.16 32.21 -4.98
N VAL A 105 7.47 33.31 -4.66
CA VAL A 105 6.30 33.32 -3.79
C VAL A 105 5.14 32.54 -4.40
N SER A 106 4.88 32.68 -5.70
CA SER A 106 3.83 31.90 -6.37
C SER A 106 4.16 30.40 -6.46
N ALA A 107 5.43 30.03 -6.67
CA ALA A 107 5.88 28.66 -6.62
C ALA A 107 5.77 28.07 -5.21
N LEU A 108 6.11 28.85 -4.20
CA LEU A 108 5.95 28.44 -2.79
C LEU A 108 4.48 28.30 -2.41
N MET A 109 3.60 29.23 -2.83
CA MET A 109 2.16 29.12 -2.65
C MET A 109 1.60 27.88 -3.35
N LEU A 110 2.07 27.56 -4.55
CA LEU A 110 1.64 26.35 -5.28
C LEU A 110 2.06 25.08 -4.54
N VAL A 111 3.29 25.04 -4.01
CA VAL A 111 3.77 23.94 -3.16
C VAL A 111 2.91 23.79 -1.90
N VAL A 112 2.52 24.91 -1.28
CA VAL A 112 1.62 24.91 -0.11
C VAL A 112 0.21 24.43 -0.51
N LEU A 113 -0.34 24.90 -1.63
CA LEU A 113 -1.65 24.50 -2.14
C LEU A 113 -1.70 23.00 -2.51
N VAL A 114 -0.65 22.49 -3.16
CA VAL A 114 -0.48 21.04 -3.42
C VAL A 114 -0.32 20.28 -2.08
N GLY A 115 0.16 20.96 -1.03
CA GLY A 115 0.27 20.44 0.33
C GLY A 115 -1.04 20.28 1.09
N ILE A 116 -2.13 20.97 0.68
CA ILE A 116 -3.43 20.88 1.36
C ILE A 116 -4.02 19.48 1.12
N PRO A 117 -4.45 18.78 2.19
CA PRO A 117 -5.15 17.51 2.04
C PRO A 117 -6.41 17.70 1.19
N LEU A 118 -6.60 16.81 0.20
CA LEU A 118 -7.87 16.79 -0.51
C LEU A 118 -8.99 16.40 0.46
N PRO A 119 -10.19 16.97 0.33
CA PRO A 119 -11.33 16.56 1.14
C PRO A 119 -11.58 15.05 0.96
N GLY A 120 -12.13 14.42 1.99
CA GLY A 120 -12.58 13.04 1.93
C GLY A 120 -13.66 12.85 0.83
N PRO A 121 -13.97 11.62 0.48
CA PRO A 121 -15.05 11.33 -0.47
C PRO A 121 -16.42 11.70 0.12
N ASP A 122 -17.43 11.88 -0.75
CA ASP A 122 -18.81 12.22 -0.30
C ASP A 122 -19.51 11.12 0.51
N GLY A 123 -18.93 9.90 0.54
CA GLY A 123 -19.44 8.75 1.27
C GLY A 123 -18.31 7.81 1.66
N LEU A 124 -18.64 6.62 2.15
CA LEU A 124 -17.61 5.60 2.36
C LEU A 124 -17.19 5.03 1.00
N HIS A 125 -15.90 5.12 0.69
CA HIS A 125 -15.28 4.45 -0.45
C HIS A 125 -14.61 3.17 0.02
N PHE A 126 -14.99 2.06 -0.57
CA PHE A 126 -14.36 0.76 -0.37
C PHE A 126 -13.77 0.28 -1.68
N SER A 127 -12.44 0.24 -1.78
CA SER A 127 -11.70 -0.25 -2.94
C SER A 127 -11.11 -1.62 -2.68
N VAL A 128 -11.30 -2.53 -3.63
CA VAL A 128 -10.52 -3.76 -3.75
C VAL A 128 -9.47 -3.49 -4.82
N LEU A 129 -8.21 -3.33 -4.39
CA LEU A 129 -7.11 -2.98 -5.29
C LEU A 129 -6.69 -4.18 -6.12
N ASP A 130 -6.31 -3.96 -7.38
CA ASP A 130 -5.74 -5.02 -8.20
C ASP A 130 -4.26 -5.20 -7.86
N VAL A 131 -4.00 -6.18 -7.01
CA VAL A 131 -2.66 -6.61 -6.59
C VAL A 131 -2.25 -7.95 -7.21
N GLY A 132 -2.99 -8.41 -8.21
CA GLY A 132 -2.89 -9.77 -8.72
C GLY A 132 -3.52 -10.77 -7.74
N GLU A 133 -2.83 -11.88 -7.47
CA GLU A 133 -3.27 -12.82 -6.43
C GLU A 133 -2.98 -12.23 -5.07
N GLY A 134 -3.99 -12.16 -4.22
CA GLY A 134 -3.87 -11.60 -2.87
C GLY A 134 -4.90 -10.52 -2.56
N ASP A 135 -4.88 -10.02 -1.34
CA ASP A 135 -5.78 -8.96 -0.89
C ASP A 135 -5.05 -7.65 -0.62
N SER A 136 -5.66 -6.57 -1.07
CA SER A 136 -5.36 -5.23 -0.61
C SER A 136 -6.64 -4.40 -0.70
N LEU A 137 -7.19 -4.06 0.45
CA LEU A 137 -8.49 -3.45 0.59
C LEU A 137 -8.33 -2.07 1.22
N LEU A 138 -8.94 -1.05 0.65
CA LEU A 138 -8.85 0.32 1.13
C LEU A 138 -10.23 0.86 1.46
N LEU A 139 -10.42 1.31 2.70
CA LEU A 139 -11.63 1.99 3.17
C LEU A 139 -11.28 3.45 3.44
N ARG A 140 -12.04 4.37 2.84
CA ARG A 140 -11.89 5.82 3.02
C ARG A 140 -13.20 6.41 3.50
N THR A 141 -13.17 7.07 4.64
CA THR A 141 -14.35 7.75 5.19
C THR A 141 -14.49 9.17 4.64
N PRO A 142 -15.69 9.76 4.67
CA PRO A 142 -15.91 11.17 4.33
C PRO A 142 -15.04 12.12 5.17
N GLU A 143 -14.77 11.75 6.43
CA GLU A 143 -13.98 12.54 7.37
C GLU A 143 -12.46 12.46 7.09
N GLY A 144 -12.05 11.61 6.13
CA GLY A 144 -10.67 11.51 5.67
C GLY A 144 -9.86 10.41 6.34
N ASP A 145 -10.47 9.50 7.11
CA ASP A 145 -9.76 8.30 7.58
C ASP A 145 -9.46 7.36 6.41
N ASN A 146 -8.26 6.82 6.40
CA ASN A 146 -7.79 5.90 5.38
C ASN A 146 -7.31 4.62 6.07
N VAL A 147 -8.06 3.55 5.90
CA VAL A 147 -7.79 2.25 6.50
C VAL A 147 -7.46 1.25 5.41
N MET A 148 -6.30 0.63 5.48
CA MET A 148 -5.90 -0.43 4.58
C MET A 148 -5.97 -1.77 5.30
N VAL A 149 -6.59 -2.76 4.67
CA VAL A 149 -6.63 -4.14 5.14
C VAL A 149 -5.88 -4.98 4.11
N ASP A 150 -4.79 -5.60 4.56
CA ASP A 150 -3.80 -6.33 3.77
C ASP A 150 -3.09 -5.47 2.70
N THR A 151 -2.02 -6.00 2.17
CA THR A 151 -1.10 -5.25 1.30
C THR A 151 -0.80 -5.98 -0.01
N GLY A 152 -1.36 -7.16 -0.20
CA GLY A 152 -0.94 -8.02 -1.29
C GLY A 152 0.53 -8.43 -1.18
N GLY A 153 1.00 -9.08 -2.20
CA GLY A 153 2.37 -9.52 -2.35
C GLY A 153 2.43 -10.67 -3.34
N ALA A 154 3.38 -10.65 -4.24
CA ALA A 154 3.57 -11.78 -5.13
C ALA A 154 4.45 -12.83 -4.45
N PRO A 155 4.10 -14.11 -4.48
CA PRO A 155 5.02 -15.14 -4.06
C PRO A 155 6.29 -15.06 -4.91
N PRO A 156 7.49 -15.25 -4.31
CA PRO A 156 8.75 -15.11 -5.02
C PRO A 156 8.78 -16.06 -6.23
N ILE A 157 9.06 -15.50 -7.41
CA ILE A 157 9.26 -16.27 -8.63
C ILE A 157 10.75 -16.61 -8.72
N GLY A 158 11.11 -17.87 -8.49
CA GLY A 158 12.48 -18.35 -8.63
C GLY A 158 13.12 -18.83 -7.32
N PRO A 159 14.40 -19.21 -7.35
CA PRO A 159 15.10 -19.74 -6.19
C PRO A 159 15.17 -18.70 -5.05
N PRO A 160 15.25 -19.13 -3.77
CA PRO A 160 15.18 -18.28 -2.57
C PRO A 160 16.15 -17.08 -2.57
N ASN A 161 17.25 -17.18 -3.31
CA ASN A 161 18.26 -16.12 -3.40
C ASN A 161 17.79 -14.88 -4.18
N ARG A 162 16.78 -15.01 -5.06
CA ARG A 162 16.16 -13.89 -5.79
C ARG A 162 14.98 -13.27 -5.06
N ALA A 163 14.44 -13.97 -4.07
CA ALA A 163 13.34 -13.44 -3.22
C ALA A 163 13.75 -12.18 -2.42
N ARG A 164 15.06 -11.95 -2.24
CA ARG A 164 15.60 -10.75 -1.57
C ARG A 164 15.56 -9.49 -2.44
N ASP A 165 15.33 -9.61 -3.74
CA ASP A 165 15.37 -8.48 -4.68
C ASP A 165 14.06 -7.65 -4.70
N GLY A 166 13.13 -7.87 -3.77
CA GLY A 166 11.90 -7.08 -3.65
C GLY A 166 10.93 -7.25 -4.83
N THR A 167 11.10 -8.29 -5.68
CA THR A 167 10.24 -8.53 -6.86
C THR A 167 8.81 -8.91 -6.49
N GLY A 168 8.58 -9.37 -5.26
CA GLY A 168 7.25 -9.65 -4.69
C GLY A 168 6.64 -8.47 -3.93
N ASP A 169 7.39 -7.39 -3.70
CA ASP A 169 6.93 -6.20 -2.99
C ASP A 169 6.19 -5.26 -3.95
N LEU A 170 4.88 -5.16 -3.76
CA LEU A 170 3.98 -4.30 -4.54
C LEU A 170 3.89 -2.88 -3.98
N SER A 171 4.53 -2.60 -2.84
CA SER A 171 4.38 -1.32 -2.14
C SER A 171 4.70 -0.13 -3.04
N ARG A 172 5.82 -0.16 -3.76
CA ARG A 172 6.28 0.93 -4.62
C ARG A 172 5.66 0.94 -6.01
N ARG A 173 5.22 -0.22 -6.51
CA ARG A 173 4.70 -0.35 -7.88
C ARG A 173 3.19 -0.14 -7.96
N VAL A 174 2.47 -0.54 -6.92
CA VAL A 174 1.01 -0.53 -6.88
C VAL A 174 0.48 0.32 -5.74
N LEU A 175 0.80 -0.05 -4.47
CA LEU A 175 0.10 0.52 -3.32
C LEU A 175 0.34 2.02 -3.16
N ILE A 176 1.60 2.45 -3.10
CA ILE A 176 1.94 3.85 -2.87
C ILE A 176 1.47 4.74 -4.02
N PRO A 177 1.70 4.40 -5.32
CA PRO A 177 1.11 5.15 -6.43
C PRO A 177 -0.41 5.29 -6.31
N THR A 178 -1.13 4.19 -6.08
CA THR A 178 -2.59 4.21 -5.94
C THR A 178 -3.06 5.07 -4.77
N LEU A 179 -2.38 5.00 -3.61
CA LEU A 179 -2.70 5.86 -2.46
C LEU A 179 -2.51 7.33 -2.80
N LEU A 180 -1.41 7.68 -3.48
CA LEU A 180 -1.11 9.06 -3.87
C LEU A 180 -2.08 9.59 -4.93
N GLU A 181 -2.46 8.78 -5.91
CA GLU A 181 -3.50 9.12 -6.90
C GLU A 181 -4.83 9.46 -6.24
N LYS A 182 -5.16 8.74 -5.17
CA LYS A 182 -6.36 9.01 -4.37
C LYS A 182 -6.20 10.17 -3.39
N GLY A 183 -5.07 10.88 -3.41
CA GLY A 183 -4.76 12.00 -2.52
C GLY A 183 -4.42 11.59 -1.09
N ILE A 184 -4.16 10.30 -0.84
CA ILE A 184 -3.83 9.76 0.48
C ILE A 184 -2.34 9.92 0.71
N ARG A 185 -1.97 10.56 1.83
CA ARG A 185 -0.58 10.78 2.23
C ARG A 185 -0.19 10.02 3.49
N ARG A 186 -1.16 9.44 4.17
CA ARG A 186 -0.99 8.67 5.39
C ARG A 186 -2.14 7.67 5.51
N LEU A 187 -1.83 6.49 5.99
CA LEU A 187 -2.83 5.54 6.47
C LEU A 187 -3.06 5.76 7.97
N ASP A 188 -4.31 5.85 8.39
CA ASP A 188 -4.68 5.94 9.79
C ASP A 188 -4.61 4.56 10.45
N ALA A 189 -4.84 3.49 9.68
CA ALA A 189 -4.60 2.12 10.10
C ALA A 189 -4.14 1.24 8.94
N LEU A 190 -3.22 0.34 9.24
CA LEU A 190 -2.90 -0.85 8.47
C LEU A 190 -3.30 -2.07 9.29
N VAL A 191 -4.17 -2.91 8.76
CA VAL A 191 -4.63 -4.14 9.37
C VAL A 191 -4.13 -5.31 8.54
N ILE A 192 -3.43 -6.26 9.12
CA ILE A 192 -2.97 -7.48 8.45
C ILE A 192 -3.81 -8.66 8.96
N THR A 193 -4.53 -9.29 8.05
CA THR A 193 -5.45 -10.38 8.41
C THR A 193 -4.71 -11.63 8.84
N HIS A 194 -3.67 -12.00 8.11
CA HIS A 194 -2.73 -13.09 8.41
C HIS A 194 -1.41 -12.85 7.66
N PHE A 195 -0.39 -13.71 7.86
CA PHE A 195 0.97 -13.41 7.40
C PHE A 195 1.40 -14.15 6.14
N ASP A 196 0.46 -14.69 5.36
CA ASP A 196 0.81 -15.24 4.05
C ASP A 196 1.20 -14.11 3.09
N THR A 197 2.07 -14.44 2.13
CA THR A 197 2.74 -13.44 1.29
C THR A 197 1.75 -12.60 0.48
N ASP A 198 0.69 -13.19 0.01
CA ASP A 198 -0.35 -12.56 -0.80
C ASP A 198 -1.27 -11.61 0.01
N HIS A 199 -1.09 -11.54 1.33
CA HIS A 199 -1.74 -10.58 2.23
C HIS A 199 -0.76 -9.60 2.88
N ALA A 200 0.35 -10.10 3.40
CA ALA A 200 1.30 -9.31 4.18
C ALA A 200 2.59 -8.98 3.44
N GLY A 201 2.81 -9.54 2.24
CA GLY A 201 4.10 -9.50 1.55
C GLY A 201 4.64 -8.10 1.27
N SER A 202 3.77 -7.12 1.06
CA SER A 202 4.17 -5.74 0.81
C SER A 202 4.12 -4.83 2.05
N ALA A 203 3.75 -5.36 3.22
CA ALA A 203 3.58 -4.55 4.44
C ALA A 203 4.89 -3.88 4.88
N ILE A 204 6.00 -4.61 4.85
CA ILE A 204 7.30 -4.07 5.28
C ILE A 204 7.77 -2.97 4.31
N GLY A 205 7.62 -3.18 2.99
CA GLY A 205 7.94 -2.17 1.98
C GLY A 205 7.07 -0.92 2.12
N LEU A 206 5.78 -1.10 2.38
CA LEU A 206 4.85 -0.01 2.64
C LEU A 206 5.25 0.77 3.91
N LEU A 207 5.53 0.09 5.02
CA LEU A 207 5.95 0.72 6.27
C LEU A 207 7.27 1.48 6.13
N ARG A 208 8.19 1.02 5.28
CA ARG A 208 9.46 1.73 5.01
C ARG A 208 9.29 3.05 4.28
N ALA A 209 8.28 3.15 3.43
CA ALA A 209 8.18 4.22 2.46
C ALA A 209 6.93 5.09 2.62
N PHE A 210 5.94 4.67 3.40
CA PHE A 210 4.67 5.38 3.53
C PHE A 210 4.25 5.54 4.99
N PRO A 211 3.74 6.72 5.40
CA PRO A 211 3.33 6.97 6.78
C PRO A 211 2.11 6.12 7.17
N VAL A 212 2.22 5.39 8.27
CA VAL A 212 1.14 4.63 8.89
C VAL A 212 1.03 5.04 10.36
N ARG A 213 -0.18 5.29 10.86
CA ARG A 213 -0.43 5.76 12.24
C ARG A 213 -0.60 4.61 13.22
N ALA A 214 -1.27 3.53 12.79
CA ALA A 214 -1.54 2.38 13.64
C ALA A 214 -1.40 1.08 12.84
N LEU A 215 -0.84 0.04 13.49
CA LEU A 215 -0.63 -1.28 12.89
C LEU A 215 -1.34 -2.34 13.73
N PHE A 216 -2.24 -3.06 13.08
CA PHE A 216 -3.04 -4.13 13.68
C PHE A 216 -2.76 -5.46 12.97
N VAL A 217 -2.79 -6.54 13.72
CA VAL A 217 -2.53 -7.90 13.20
C VAL A 217 -3.47 -8.89 13.87
N SER A 218 -3.67 -10.07 13.30
CA SER A 218 -4.36 -11.16 13.96
C SER A 218 -3.62 -11.61 15.24
N ASP A 219 -4.32 -11.70 16.38
CA ASP A 219 -3.75 -12.17 17.66
C ASP A 219 -3.20 -13.58 17.53
N THR A 220 -3.90 -14.46 16.85
CA THR A 220 -3.50 -15.87 16.69
C THR A 220 -2.30 -15.99 15.74
N GLU A 221 -2.25 -15.25 14.64
CA GLU A 221 -1.08 -15.20 13.76
C GLU A 221 0.14 -14.60 14.49
N TRP A 222 -0.05 -13.56 15.25
CA TRP A 222 1.01 -12.96 16.05
C TRP A 222 1.59 -13.94 17.07
N ARG A 223 0.74 -14.76 17.70
CA ARG A 223 1.15 -15.79 18.67
C ARG A 223 1.85 -16.98 18.04
N ARG A 224 1.56 -17.30 16.78
CA ARG A 224 2.29 -18.36 16.03
C ARG A 224 3.76 -18.00 15.84
N ARG A 225 4.11 -16.72 15.88
CA ARG A 225 5.47 -16.19 15.70
C ARG A 225 6.16 -16.69 14.42
N PRO A 226 5.53 -16.60 13.24
CA PRO A 226 6.21 -16.94 12.00
C PRO A 226 7.39 -15.98 11.76
N PRO A 227 8.38 -16.34 10.93
CA PRO A 227 9.55 -15.49 10.66
C PRO A 227 9.18 -14.05 10.26
N PHE A 228 8.13 -13.88 9.48
CA PHE A 228 7.60 -12.57 9.06
C PHE A 228 7.22 -11.67 10.25
N ALA A 229 6.70 -12.25 11.34
CA ALA A 229 6.32 -11.47 12.54
C ALA A 229 7.53 -10.76 13.18
N ALA A 230 8.71 -11.39 13.15
CA ALA A 230 9.94 -10.78 13.67
C ALA A 230 10.42 -9.61 12.78
N GLU A 231 10.35 -9.77 11.45
CA GLU A 231 10.69 -8.72 10.50
C GLU A 231 9.71 -7.54 10.61
N LEU A 232 8.41 -7.83 10.71
CA LEU A 232 7.39 -6.81 10.91
C LEU A 232 7.60 -6.05 12.22
N ALA A 233 7.95 -6.75 13.31
CA ALA A 233 8.28 -6.14 14.60
C ALA A 233 9.50 -5.21 14.51
N ALA A 234 10.55 -5.65 13.81
CA ALA A 234 11.73 -4.83 13.59
C ALA A 234 11.39 -3.54 12.82
N GLN A 235 10.63 -3.65 11.74
CA GLN A 235 10.20 -2.49 10.95
C GLN A 235 9.27 -1.56 11.74
N ALA A 236 8.33 -2.11 12.51
CA ALA A 236 7.43 -1.33 13.35
C ALA A 236 8.20 -0.50 14.39
N ARG A 237 9.27 -1.06 15.00
CA ARG A 237 10.16 -0.31 15.93
C ARG A 237 10.85 0.86 15.23
N VAL A 238 11.36 0.65 14.01
CA VAL A 238 11.97 1.75 13.21
C VAL A 238 10.97 2.88 13.00
N ASN A 239 9.72 2.55 12.72
CA ASN A 239 8.63 3.50 12.51
C ASN A 239 8.00 4.02 13.82
N ARG A 240 8.45 3.57 15.00
CA ARG A 240 7.86 3.87 16.32
C ARG A 240 6.37 3.49 16.40
N LEU A 241 5.98 2.41 15.72
CA LEU A 241 4.63 1.87 15.73
C LEU A 241 4.50 0.77 16.77
N VAL A 242 3.38 0.80 17.48
CA VAL A 242 2.98 -0.31 18.37
C VAL A 242 2.12 -1.28 17.56
N ILE A 243 2.54 -2.54 17.49
CA ILE A 243 1.72 -3.60 16.92
C ILE A 243 0.63 -3.97 17.90
N ARG A 244 -0.63 -3.95 17.46
CA ARG A 244 -1.81 -4.25 18.26
C ARG A 244 -2.50 -5.51 17.76
N PRO A 245 -2.35 -6.65 18.45
CA PRO A 245 -3.06 -7.88 18.08
C PRO A 245 -4.56 -7.74 18.32
N LEU A 246 -5.34 -8.19 17.33
CA LEU A 246 -6.81 -8.17 17.33
C LEU A 246 -7.39 -9.58 17.39
N ALA A 247 -8.52 -9.74 18.08
CA ALA A 247 -9.29 -10.96 18.16
C ALA A 247 -10.80 -10.66 18.21
N ALA A 248 -11.61 -11.69 18.08
CA ALA A 248 -13.06 -11.58 18.14
C ALA A 248 -13.54 -10.76 19.34
N GLY A 249 -14.44 -9.83 19.10
CA GLY A 249 -14.96 -8.87 20.07
C GLY A 249 -14.25 -7.52 20.07
N ASP A 250 -13.01 -7.42 19.58
CA ASP A 250 -12.32 -6.14 19.44
C ASP A 250 -13.02 -5.27 18.38
N THR A 251 -12.91 -3.95 18.52
CA THR A 251 -13.54 -3.01 17.62
C THR A 251 -12.61 -1.83 17.36
N LEU A 252 -12.37 -1.54 16.09
CA LEU A 252 -11.69 -0.33 15.63
C LEU A 252 -12.72 0.72 15.24
N ARG A 253 -12.53 1.96 15.68
CA ARG A 253 -13.45 3.08 15.40
C ARG A 253 -12.70 4.17 14.64
N PHE A 254 -13.25 4.56 13.49
CA PHE A 254 -12.80 5.64 12.64
C PHE A 254 -14.01 6.54 12.39
N HIS A 255 -14.01 7.76 12.83
CA HIS A 255 -15.16 8.68 12.73
C HIS A 255 -16.52 7.98 12.47
N SER A 256 -16.92 7.85 11.20
CA SER A 256 -18.18 7.22 10.79
C SER A 256 -18.09 5.72 10.49
N LEU A 257 -16.89 5.13 10.44
CA LEU A 257 -16.66 3.72 10.14
C LEU A 257 -16.29 2.95 11.40
N THR A 258 -16.91 1.80 11.59
CA THR A 258 -16.54 0.84 12.64
C THR A 258 -16.14 -0.49 12.01
N LEU A 259 -15.00 -1.06 12.41
CA LEU A 259 -14.57 -2.41 12.06
C LEU A 259 -14.62 -3.28 13.31
N ARG A 260 -15.55 -4.21 13.38
CA ARG A 260 -15.68 -5.20 14.44
C ARG A 260 -15.00 -6.49 14.04
N VAL A 261 -14.15 -7.02 14.89
CA VAL A 261 -13.48 -8.31 14.67
C VAL A 261 -14.45 -9.44 15.02
N VAL A 262 -14.72 -10.31 14.04
CA VAL A 262 -15.61 -11.46 14.15
C VAL A 262 -14.82 -12.75 14.45
N HIS A 263 -13.60 -12.84 13.94
CA HIS A 263 -12.67 -13.97 14.06
C HIS A 263 -11.23 -13.46 13.98
N PRO A 264 -10.23 -14.17 14.54
CA PRO A 264 -10.28 -15.40 15.34
C PRO A 264 -10.56 -15.15 16.82
N ASP A 265 -10.84 -16.23 17.56
CA ASP A 265 -10.91 -16.17 19.03
C ASP A 265 -9.53 -15.92 19.61
N ARG A 266 -9.45 -15.12 20.68
CA ARG A 266 -8.20 -14.74 21.33
C ARG A 266 -7.43 -15.95 21.87
N GLY A 267 -6.13 -15.99 21.59
CA GLY A 267 -5.23 -16.96 22.21
C GLY A 267 -5.36 -18.41 21.75
N LYS A 268 -6.07 -18.66 20.63
CA LYS A 268 -6.25 -20.01 20.08
C LYS A 268 -5.66 -20.13 18.66
N PRO A 269 -4.31 -20.11 18.51
CA PRO A 269 -3.72 -20.17 17.17
C PRO A 269 -3.97 -21.52 16.50
N HIS A 270 -4.38 -21.48 15.24
CA HIS A 270 -4.48 -22.64 14.39
C HIS A 270 -3.15 -22.86 13.64
N PRO A 271 -2.75 -24.12 13.34
CA PRO A 271 -1.52 -24.41 12.59
C PRO A 271 -1.47 -23.78 11.20
N ARG A 272 -2.61 -23.67 10.50
CA ARG A 272 -2.71 -23.05 9.18
C ARG A 272 -2.96 -21.54 9.32
N ALA A 273 -2.23 -20.73 8.52
CA ALA A 273 -2.36 -19.27 8.53
C ALA A 273 -3.77 -18.81 8.20
N ASN A 274 -4.36 -19.35 7.12
CA ASN A 274 -5.71 -18.99 6.65
C ASN A 274 -6.77 -19.08 7.75
N ALA A 275 -6.70 -20.13 8.59
CA ALA A 275 -7.65 -20.30 9.71
C ALA A 275 -7.45 -19.28 10.84
N ASN A 276 -6.41 -18.47 10.80
CA ASN A 276 -6.15 -17.37 11.74
C ASN A 276 -6.44 -16.00 11.12
N SER A 277 -6.97 -15.93 9.91
CA SER A 277 -7.31 -14.68 9.23
C SER A 277 -8.29 -13.86 10.06
N LEU A 278 -8.04 -12.55 10.16
CA LEU A 278 -9.05 -11.65 10.71
C LEU A 278 -10.27 -11.62 9.78
N VAL A 279 -11.44 -11.84 10.38
CA VAL A 279 -12.72 -11.54 9.75
C VAL A 279 -13.24 -10.26 10.37
N LEU A 280 -13.47 -9.25 9.52
CA LEU A 280 -13.86 -7.92 9.94
C LEU A 280 -15.25 -7.57 9.39
N GLU A 281 -16.16 -7.20 10.27
CA GLU A 281 -17.42 -6.56 9.91
C GLU A 281 -17.19 -5.06 9.87
N GLY A 282 -17.22 -4.47 8.68
CA GLY A 282 -17.26 -3.02 8.49
C GLY A 282 -18.68 -2.50 8.54
N ARG A 283 -18.93 -1.48 9.38
CA ARG A 283 -20.22 -0.78 9.45
C ARG A 283 -20.04 0.71 9.20
N TRP A 284 -20.77 1.21 8.22
CA TRP A 284 -20.88 2.63 7.95
C TRP A 284 -22.37 2.97 7.77
N ARG A 285 -22.92 3.74 8.73
CA ARG A 285 -24.37 4.01 8.81
C ARG A 285 -25.16 2.67 8.79
N ASP A 286 -26.02 2.47 7.80
CA ASP A 286 -26.84 1.26 7.65
C ASP A 286 -26.16 0.20 6.76
N HIS A 287 -25.04 0.53 6.15
CA HIS A 287 -24.31 -0.39 5.27
C HIS A 287 -23.34 -1.25 6.07
N ARG A 288 -23.28 -2.53 5.69
CA ARG A 288 -22.35 -3.50 6.26
C ARG A 288 -21.55 -4.18 5.16
N ILE A 289 -20.28 -4.41 5.45
CA ILE A 289 -19.31 -5.08 4.59
C ILE A 289 -18.68 -6.19 5.41
N LEU A 290 -18.52 -7.39 4.85
CA LEU A 290 -17.76 -8.46 5.48
C LEU A 290 -16.45 -8.70 4.74
N LEU A 291 -15.32 -8.47 5.42
CA LEU A 291 -13.96 -8.74 4.97
C LEU A 291 -13.49 -10.01 5.65
N THR A 292 -13.17 -11.03 4.89
CA THR A 292 -13.04 -12.40 5.40
C THR A 292 -11.62 -12.92 5.48
N GLY A 293 -10.64 -12.17 4.91
CA GLY A 293 -9.32 -12.74 4.67
C GLY A 293 -9.43 -14.07 3.94
N ASP A 294 -8.69 -15.08 4.37
CA ASP A 294 -8.61 -16.38 3.72
C ASP A 294 -9.21 -17.53 4.52
N ILE A 295 -10.25 -17.24 5.33
CA ILE A 295 -10.97 -18.31 6.01
C ILE A 295 -11.50 -19.33 5.01
N GLU A 296 -11.57 -20.59 5.44
CA GLU A 296 -12.06 -21.71 4.66
C GLU A 296 -13.35 -22.30 5.25
N ALA A 297 -13.94 -23.27 4.56
CA ALA A 297 -15.23 -23.87 4.87
C ALA A 297 -15.44 -24.25 6.35
N ALA A 298 -14.41 -24.76 7.02
CA ALA A 298 -14.51 -25.12 8.43
C ALA A 298 -14.73 -23.91 9.34
N THR A 299 -14.03 -22.80 9.05
CA THR A 299 -14.18 -21.53 9.80
C THR A 299 -15.52 -20.87 9.44
N GLU A 300 -15.92 -20.87 8.16
CA GLU A 300 -17.22 -20.36 7.73
C GLU A 300 -18.37 -21.07 8.45
N GLN A 301 -18.32 -22.41 8.50
CA GLN A 301 -19.30 -23.24 9.17
C GLN A 301 -19.36 -22.91 10.68
N HIS A 302 -18.19 -22.87 11.33
CA HIS A 302 -18.11 -22.51 12.75
C HIS A 302 -18.72 -21.14 13.04
N LEU A 303 -18.40 -20.12 12.26
CA LEU A 303 -18.93 -18.76 12.44
C LEU A 303 -20.43 -18.69 12.25
N ALA A 304 -20.99 -19.49 11.34
CA ALA A 304 -22.44 -19.62 11.15
C ALA A 304 -23.11 -20.29 12.36
N GLU A 305 -22.53 -21.39 12.86
CA GLU A 305 -23.05 -22.15 14.01
C GLU A 305 -23.08 -21.32 15.30
N VAL A 306 -22.05 -20.49 15.52
CA VAL A 306 -21.98 -19.61 16.71
C VAL A 306 -22.71 -18.28 16.51
N GLY A 307 -23.40 -18.10 15.37
CA GLY A 307 -24.21 -16.90 15.08
C GLY A 307 -23.40 -15.61 14.94
N ARG A 308 -22.13 -15.69 14.49
CA ARG A 308 -21.27 -14.53 14.32
C ARG A 308 -21.36 -13.90 12.93
N LEU A 309 -21.87 -14.63 11.94
CA LEU A 309 -22.13 -14.11 10.61
C LEU A 309 -23.39 -13.27 10.61
N ILE A 310 -23.35 -12.14 9.94
CA ILE A 310 -24.46 -11.18 9.84
C ILE A 310 -24.71 -10.82 8.39
N ARG A 311 -25.93 -10.39 8.09
CA ARG A 311 -26.27 -9.90 6.73
C ARG A 311 -25.45 -8.66 6.39
N CYS A 312 -24.81 -8.68 5.22
CA CYS A 312 -23.97 -7.60 4.71
C CYS A 312 -24.29 -7.32 3.25
N ALA A 313 -24.28 -6.04 2.87
CA ALA A 313 -24.50 -5.66 1.48
C ALA A 313 -23.37 -6.17 0.58
N ILE A 314 -22.13 -6.09 1.07
CA ILE A 314 -20.93 -6.48 0.33
C ILE A 314 -20.18 -7.58 1.10
N LEU A 315 -19.87 -8.66 0.40
CA LEU A 315 -18.98 -9.71 0.88
C LEU A 315 -17.68 -9.70 0.06
N LYS A 316 -16.51 -9.55 0.71
CA LYS A 316 -15.24 -9.93 0.09
C LYS A 316 -15.13 -11.46 0.16
N SER A 317 -15.08 -12.12 -0.99
CA SER A 317 -14.99 -13.59 -1.06
C SER A 317 -13.73 -14.09 -0.35
N PRO A 318 -13.85 -15.04 0.60
CA PRO A 318 -12.68 -15.58 1.27
C PRO A 318 -11.77 -16.33 0.30
N HIS A 319 -10.46 -16.30 0.61
CA HIS A 319 -9.41 -17.05 -0.06
C HIS A 319 -9.48 -16.93 -1.59
N HIS A 320 -9.63 -15.71 -2.08
CA HIS A 320 -9.66 -15.33 -3.50
C HIS A 320 -10.68 -16.10 -4.34
N GLY A 321 -11.72 -16.63 -3.71
CA GLY A 321 -12.69 -17.50 -4.38
C GLY A 321 -12.16 -18.94 -4.59
N SER A 322 -11.29 -19.44 -3.71
CA SER A 322 -10.85 -20.82 -3.67
C SER A 322 -12.04 -21.77 -3.58
N GLN A 323 -11.93 -22.96 -4.18
CA GLN A 323 -12.97 -23.98 -4.07
C GLN A 323 -13.24 -24.44 -2.63
N THR A 324 -12.30 -24.21 -1.70
CA THR A 324 -12.40 -24.54 -0.27
C THR A 324 -13.15 -23.50 0.54
N SER A 325 -13.58 -22.41 -0.08
CA SER A 325 -14.21 -21.26 0.58
C SER A 325 -15.50 -20.82 -0.10
N THR A 326 -16.09 -19.74 0.37
CA THR A 326 -17.34 -19.15 -0.13
C THR A 326 -18.45 -20.20 -0.21
N THR A 327 -18.65 -20.91 0.90
CA THR A 327 -19.60 -22.04 0.97
C THR A 327 -21.05 -21.55 0.88
N PRO A 328 -22.00 -22.47 0.55
CA PRO A 328 -23.43 -22.14 0.62
C PRO A 328 -23.87 -21.68 2.02
N VAL A 329 -23.19 -22.12 3.09
CA VAL A 329 -23.47 -21.71 4.47
C VAL A 329 -23.12 -20.23 4.65
N LEU A 330 -21.92 -19.81 4.25
CA LEU A 330 -21.52 -18.42 4.30
C LEU A 330 -22.49 -17.54 3.49
N LEU A 331 -22.74 -17.89 2.23
CA LEU A 331 -23.62 -17.09 1.35
C LEU A 331 -25.03 -16.93 1.92
N ARG A 332 -25.62 -17.99 2.45
CA ARG A 332 -26.96 -17.90 3.08
C ARG A 332 -26.98 -17.10 4.38
N SER A 333 -25.92 -17.21 5.19
CA SER A 333 -25.83 -16.48 6.47
C SER A 333 -25.61 -14.99 6.26
N VAL A 334 -24.80 -14.63 5.28
CA VAL A 334 -24.43 -13.23 4.99
C VAL A 334 -25.44 -12.56 4.07
N ASP A 335 -26.08 -13.31 3.17
CA ASP A 335 -27.07 -12.85 2.18
C ASP A 335 -26.60 -11.57 1.46
N PRO A 336 -25.44 -11.60 0.76
CA PRO A 336 -24.85 -10.39 0.20
C PRO A 336 -25.54 -9.96 -1.09
N SER A 337 -25.68 -8.65 -1.28
CA SER A 337 -26.14 -8.07 -2.55
C SER A 337 -25.08 -8.13 -3.65
N LEU A 338 -23.80 -8.20 -3.26
CA LEU A 338 -22.64 -8.27 -4.17
C LEU A 338 -21.48 -8.98 -3.49
N VAL A 339 -20.81 -9.86 -4.24
CA VAL A 339 -19.55 -10.49 -3.83
C VAL A 339 -18.38 -9.91 -4.63
N LEU A 340 -17.34 -9.45 -3.94
CA LEU A 340 -16.10 -9.00 -4.54
C LEU A 340 -15.02 -10.07 -4.37
N VAL A 341 -14.35 -10.42 -5.46
CA VAL A 341 -13.28 -11.40 -5.47
C VAL A 341 -11.98 -10.73 -5.86
N SER A 342 -11.06 -10.61 -4.92
CA SER A 342 -9.69 -10.20 -5.22
C SER A 342 -8.91 -11.42 -5.68
N SER A 343 -8.50 -11.46 -6.94
CA SER A 343 -7.79 -12.61 -7.52
C SER A 343 -6.95 -12.20 -8.71
N GLY A 344 -5.85 -12.88 -8.90
CA GLY A 344 -5.02 -12.75 -10.10
C GLY A 344 -5.58 -13.57 -11.28
N SER A 345 -4.74 -13.76 -12.29
CA SER A 345 -5.11 -14.55 -13.45
C SER A 345 -5.32 -16.03 -13.08
N PRO A 346 -6.46 -16.64 -13.45
CA PRO A 346 -6.85 -18.00 -13.02
C PRO A 346 -5.88 -19.11 -13.44
N TRP A 347 -5.03 -18.87 -14.42
CA TRP A 347 -4.10 -19.90 -14.95
C TRP A 347 -3.09 -20.40 -13.90
N ARG A 348 -2.81 -19.62 -12.86
CA ARG A 348 -1.78 -19.97 -11.87
C ARG A 348 -2.33 -20.69 -10.64
N PHE A 349 -3.44 -20.19 -10.07
CA PHE A 349 -4.01 -20.71 -8.82
C PHE A 349 -5.43 -21.25 -8.99
N ASN A 350 -6.00 -21.12 -10.20
CA ASN A 350 -7.40 -21.44 -10.48
C ASN A 350 -8.39 -20.68 -9.57
N HIS A 351 -8.01 -19.43 -9.25
CA HIS A 351 -8.86 -18.51 -8.49
C HIS A 351 -9.36 -17.36 -9.38
N PRO A 352 -10.66 -16.99 -9.28
CA PRO A 352 -11.70 -17.71 -8.53
C PRO A 352 -12.03 -19.07 -9.17
N SER A 353 -12.30 -20.06 -8.34
CA SER A 353 -12.72 -21.37 -8.83
C SER A 353 -14.04 -21.26 -9.61
N PRO A 354 -14.16 -21.90 -10.79
CA PRO A 354 -15.41 -21.93 -11.54
C PRO A 354 -16.61 -22.45 -10.71
N ARG A 355 -16.34 -23.37 -9.77
CA ARG A 355 -17.36 -23.88 -8.84
C ARG A 355 -17.90 -22.81 -7.90
N VAL A 356 -17.04 -21.89 -7.44
CA VAL A 356 -17.45 -20.78 -6.57
C VAL A 356 -18.25 -19.76 -7.37
N ILE A 357 -17.82 -19.42 -8.57
CA ILE A 357 -18.56 -18.52 -9.46
C ILE A 357 -19.95 -19.11 -9.77
N ALA A 358 -20.02 -20.38 -10.15
CA ALA A 358 -21.30 -21.06 -10.40
C ALA A 358 -22.20 -21.09 -9.14
N ARG A 359 -21.62 -21.28 -7.96
CA ARG A 359 -22.36 -21.29 -6.69
C ARG A 359 -23.01 -19.94 -6.40
N MET A 360 -22.31 -18.83 -6.63
CA MET A 360 -22.86 -17.49 -6.48
C MET A 360 -23.96 -17.22 -7.53
N ALA A 361 -23.68 -17.54 -8.78
CA ALA A 361 -24.64 -17.37 -9.87
C ALA A 361 -25.94 -18.18 -9.64
N ASN A 362 -25.84 -19.43 -9.18
CA ASN A 362 -27.00 -20.28 -8.86
C ASN A 362 -27.86 -19.75 -7.70
N GLN A 363 -27.29 -18.88 -6.87
CA GLN A 363 -28.02 -18.18 -5.80
C GLN A 363 -28.49 -16.79 -6.23
N GLY A 364 -28.27 -16.40 -7.50
CA GLY A 364 -28.64 -15.07 -8.00
C GLY A 364 -27.76 -13.93 -7.44
N ILE A 365 -26.58 -14.27 -6.88
CA ILE A 365 -25.70 -13.27 -6.27
C ILE A 365 -24.67 -12.78 -7.31
N PRO A 366 -24.68 -11.50 -7.67
CA PRO A 366 -23.69 -10.94 -8.58
C PRO A 366 -22.30 -10.95 -7.96
N SER A 367 -21.27 -11.16 -8.80
CA SER A 367 -19.88 -11.15 -8.36
C SER A 367 -18.98 -10.41 -9.35
N LEU A 368 -18.01 -9.65 -8.81
CA LEU A 368 -16.98 -8.95 -9.56
C LEU A 368 -15.60 -9.44 -9.14
N THR A 369 -14.68 -9.51 -10.09
CA THR A 369 -13.31 -10.00 -9.84
C THR A 369 -12.29 -8.95 -10.27
N THR A 370 -11.25 -8.71 -9.47
CA THR A 370 -10.18 -7.76 -9.84
C THR A 370 -9.46 -8.17 -11.11
N HIS A 371 -9.29 -9.48 -11.34
CA HIS A 371 -8.71 -9.99 -12.59
C HIS A 371 -9.40 -9.49 -13.87
N ARG A 372 -10.73 -9.31 -13.85
CA ARG A 372 -11.49 -8.85 -15.02
C ARG A 372 -11.73 -7.36 -15.06
N HIS A 373 -11.80 -6.72 -13.89
CA HIS A 373 -12.29 -5.35 -13.76
C HIS A 373 -11.19 -4.37 -13.29
N GLY A 374 -9.96 -4.87 -13.02
CA GLY A 374 -8.96 -4.07 -12.35
C GLY A 374 -9.40 -3.71 -10.90
N GLU A 375 -9.06 -2.53 -10.43
CA GLU A 375 -9.56 -2.03 -9.16
C GLU A 375 -11.09 -1.92 -9.18
N ILE A 376 -11.74 -2.43 -8.14
CA ILE A 376 -13.20 -2.31 -7.95
C ILE A 376 -13.46 -1.33 -6.81
N LEU A 377 -14.10 -0.20 -7.12
CA LEU A 377 -14.48 0.81 -6.14
C LEU A 377 -15.98 0.75 -5.88
N VAL A 378 -16.36 0.49 -4.63
CA VAL A 378 -17.73 0.62 -4.12
C VAL A 378 -17.86 1.95 -3.40
N GLN A 379 -18.72 2.83 -3.90
CA GLN A 379 -19.00 4.13 -3.32
C GLN A 379 -20.35 4.06 -2.60
N PHE A 380 -20.33 4.02 -1.27
CA PHE A 380 -21.53 4.02 -0.47
C PHE A 380 -22.08 5.44 -0.33
N SER A 381 -23.35 5.57 -0.60
CA SER A 381 -24.15 6.79 -0.39
C SER A 381 -25.52 6.38 0.12
N GLN A 382 -26.33 7.29 0.64
CA GLN A 382 -27.73 6.96 0.94
C GLN A 382 -28.58 7.13 -0.31
N PRO A 383 -29.48 6.17 -0.64
CA PRO A 383 -29.82 4.95 0.14
C PRO A 383 -29.03 3.68 -0.23
N GLY A 384 -27.98 3.71 -1.08
CA GLY A 384 -27.33 2.51 -1.58
C GLY A 384 -25.85 2.65 -1.82
N PHE A 385 -25.35 1.95 -2.85
CA PHE A 385 -23.96 2.09 -3.30
C PHE A 385 -23.89 2.13 -4.83
N ARG A 386 -22.81 2.68 -5.35
CA ARG A 386 -22.46 2.70 -6.77
C ARG A 386 -21.13 1.98 -6.97
N LEU A 387 -20.96 1.41 -8.15
CA LEU A 387 -19.70 0.79 -8.57
C LEU A 387 -18.95 1.73 -9.51
N ALA A 388 -17.64 1.79 -9.35
CA ALA A 388 -16.73 2.43 -10.28
C ALA A 388 -15.51 1.53 -10.50
N PHE A 389 -14.92 1.64 -11.67
CA PHE A 389 -13.78 0.83 -12.09
C PHE A 389 -12.65 1.77 -12.52
N PRO A 390 -11.86 2.28 -11.56
CA PRO A 390 -10.73 3.14 -11.88
C PRO A 390 -9.74 2.38 -12.77
N GLY A 391 -9.43 2.91 -13.96
CA GLY A 391 -8.51 2.27 -14.91
C GLY A 391 -9.16 1.49 -16.06
N LEU A 392 -10.47 1.28 -16.04
CA LEU A 392 -11.19 0.85 -17.23
C LEU A 392 -11.78 2.08 -17.93
N ASP A 393 -11.37 2.33 -19.17
CA ASP A 393 -12.05 3.32 -20.01
C ASP A 393 -13.52 2.91 -20.14
N THR A 394 -14.43 3.80 -19.76
CA THR A 394 -15.88 3.59 -19.83
C THR A 394 -16.39 3.32 -21.25
N ALA A 395 -15.56 3.52 -22.27
CA ALA A 395 -15.84 3.21 -23.68
C ALA A 395 -15.88 1.68 -24.00
N SER A 396 -15.35 0.81 -23.13
CA SER A 396 -15.30 -0.63 -23.37
C SER A 396 -16.48 -1.43 -22.79
N MET A 397 -17.41 -0.80 -22.12
CA MET A 397 -18.56 -1.46 -21.46
C MET A 397 -19.87 -1.44 -22.28
N SER A 398 -19.83 -1.06 -23.55
CA SER A 398 -20.98 -1.14 -24.44
C SER A 398 -20.88 -2.40 -25.32
N HIS A 399 -21.07 -3.61 -24.73
CA HIS A 399 -21.48 -4.80 -25.49
C HIS A 399 -22.10 -5.84 -24.53
#